data_ed9bbd5b6505a88400b21f7d8eb3289f
#
_entry.id   ed9bbd5b6505a88400b21f7d8eb3289f
#
_cell.length_a   1.000
_cell.length_b   1.000
_cell.length_c   1.000
_cell.angle_alpha   90.00
_cell.angle_beta   90.00
_cell.angle_gamma   90.00
#
_symmetry.space_group_name_H-M   'P 1'
#
loop_
_entity.id
_entity.type
_entity.pdbx_description
1 polymer ?
#
loop_
_entity_poly.entity_id
_entity_poly.type
_entity_poly.pdbx_seq_one_letter_code
_entity_poly.pdbx_strand_id
1 'polypeptide(L)'
;MYDLQYYKAKNVDDAAAKINQAKDGKYIAGGQTLIPTMKARLASPSDLIDISQIDSMTGIRVTDSEIIINASTTHDEVANSLEVQRVIPVLSDLAGNIGDPAVRARGTIGGSVANNDPAADYPAICLGLDATIITNLREINANDFFESFFETSLQDDELIVAIKLNVPIKAAYKKFPNPASRYAMVGVFIGILENGARVSITGAGNTGVFRSLDMEKALEKDFSVAAISNIKVPLAEIMSDLHGSAEYRAHLIGVMAKRAVMSC
;
A
#
# COMPACT_ATOMS: atom_id res chain seq x y z
N MET A 1 13.99 16.19 17.83
CA MET A 1 14.12 14.72 17.93
C MET A 1 14.77 14.37 19.26
N TYR A 2 14.55 13.18 19.77
CA TYR A 2 15.25 12.63 20.92
C TYR A 2 16.59 12.03 20.46
N ASP A 3 17.51 11.78 21.40
CA ASP A 3 18.75 11.07 21.11
C ASP A 3 18.48 9.63 20.70
N LEU A 4 19.21 9.15 19.69
CA LEU A 4 19.08 7.79 19.15
C LEU A 4 20.42 7.33 18.59
N GLN A 5 20.57 6.00 18.44
CA GLN A 5 21.65 5.41 17.67
C GLN A 5 21.23 5.22 16.22
N TYR A 6 22.15 5.38 15.28
CA TYR A 6 21.89 5.19 13.86
C TYR A 6 22.87 4.21 13.25
N TYR A 7 22.33 3.19 12.56
CA TYR A 7 23.11 2.14 11.92
C TYR A 7 22.72 2.01 10.46
N LYS A 8 23.68 1.92 9.56
CA LYS A 8 23.49 1.49 8.19
C LYS A 8 23.64 -0.03 8.13
N ALA A 9 22.60 -0.73 7.76
CA ALA A 9 22.64 -2.17 7.55
C ALA A 9 23.32 -2.51 6.22
N LYS A 10 24.15 -3.54 6.23
CA LYS A 10 24.89 -4.00 5.05
C LYS A 10 24.07 -4.96 4.18
N ASN A 11 23.18 -5.71 4.80
CA ASN A 11 22.28 -6.67 4.18
C ASN A 11 21.08 -6.94 5.12
N VAL A 12 20.14 -7.76 4.70
CA VAL A 12 18.92 -8.11 5.46
C VAL A 12 19.28 -8.77 6.80
N ASP A 13 20.24 -9.68 6.82
CA ASP A 13 20.64 -10.40 8.05
C ASP A 13 21.28 -9.43 9.06
N ASP A 14 22.12 -8.49 8.60
CA ASP A 14 22.71 -7.46 9.46
C ASP A 14 21.62 -6.52 10.02
N ALA A 15 20.59 -6.19 9.23
CA ALA A 15 19.46 -5.41 9.68
C ALA A 15 18.68 -6.12 10.79
N ALA A 16 18.34 -7.40 10.57
CA ALA A 16 17.66 -8.25 11.55
C ALA A 16 18.49 -8.43 12.84
N ALA A 17 19.80 -8.62 12.71
CA ALA A 17 20.68 -8.74 13.89
C ALA A 17 20.72 -7.44 14.72
N LYS A 18 20.68 -6.27 14.06
CA LYS A 18 20.71 -4.97 14.76
C LYS A 18 19.40 -4.63 15.43
N ILE A 19 18.26 -4.92 14.80
CA ILE A 19 16.96 -4.66 15.40
C ILE A 19 16.77 -5.50 16.67
N ASN A 20 17.20 -6.75 16.67
CA ASN A 20 17.14 -7.67 17.82
C ASN A 20 18.05 -7.25 18.99
N GLN A 21 19.06 -6.42 18.75
CA GLN A 21 19.95 -5.88 19.79
C GLN A 21 19.46 -4.54 20.34
N ALA A 22 18.56 -3.87 19.64
CA ALA A 22 18.01 -2.58 20.02
C ALA A 22 16.95 -2.72 21.12
N LYS A 23 16.84 -1.72 21.99
CA LYS A 23 15.81 -1.69 23.03
C LYS A 23 14.43 -1.35 22.44
N ASP A 24 14.38 -0.42 21.52
CA ASP A 24 13.23 0.04 20.76
C ASP A 24 13.71 0.48 19.38
N GLY A 25 14.08 -0.52 18.56
CA GLY A 25 14.62 -0.28 17.23
C GLY A 25 13.51 -0.06 16.21
N LYS A 26 13.79 0.75 15.20
CA LYS A 26 12.90 0.88 14.03
C LYS A 26 13.72 0.83 12.75
N TYR A 27 13.22 0.09 11.76
CA TYR A 27 13.76 0.15 10.41
C TYR A 27 13.42 1.49 9.76
N ILE A 28 14.36 2.06 9.02
CA ILE A 28 14.14 3.25 8.21
C ILE A 28 14.57 2.99 6.77
N ALA A 29 13.62 3.17 5.83
CA ALA A 29 13.85 3.19 4.39
C ALA A 29 13.79 4.64 3.89
N GLY A 30 12.71 5.05 3.20
CA GLY A 30 12.53 6.42 2.70
C GLY A 30 12.36 7.50 3.77
N GLY A 31 11.97 7.12 4.99
CA GLY A 31 11.81 8.02 6.14
C GLY A 31 10.64 9.00 6.06
N GLN A 32 9.77 8.90 5.05
CA GLN A 32 8.73 9.89 4.77
C GLN A 32 7.59 9.92 5.80
N THR A 33 7.43 8.87 6.60
CA THR A 33 6.52 8.84 7.76
C THR A 33 7.29 8.94 9.07
N LEU A 34 8.30 8.10 9.26
CA LEU A 34 9.00 7.98 10.54
C LEU A 34 9.73 9.28 10.95
N ILE A 35 10.43 9.94 10.01
CA ILE A 35 11.16 11.19 10.31
C ILE A 35 10.21 12.34 10.72
N PRO A 36 9.12 12.63 10.00
CA PRO A 36 8.10 13.59 10.45
C PRO A 36 7.54 13.27 11.84
N THR A 37 7.20 11.99 12.10
CA THR A 37 6.67 11.54 13.40
C THR A 37 7.67 11.77 14.53
N MET A 38 8.96 11.47 14.31
CA MET A 38 10.03 11.75 15.26
C MET A 38 10.26 13.26 15.46
N LYS A 39 10.18 14.08 14.40
CA LYS A 39 10.26 15.55 14.50
C LYS A 39 9.11 16.12 15.31
N ALA A 40 7.92 15.57 15.17
CA ALA A 40 6.75 15.94 15.96
C ALA A 40 6.80 15.38 17.40
N ARG A 41 7.84 14.59 17.77
CA ARG A 41 8.00 13.91 19.07
C ARG A 41 6.89 12.89 19.39
N LEU A 42 6.27 12.33 18.37
CA LEU A 42 5.25 11.28 18.49
C LEU A 42 5.87 9.87 18.46
N ALA A 43 7.14 9.76 18.07
CA ALA A 43 7.94 8.54 18.17
C ALA A 43 9.35 8.88 18.69
N SER A 44 9.92 7.99 19.49
CA SER A 44 11.26 8.13 20.07
C SER A 44 12.01 6.80 20.11
N PRO A 45 12.27 6.18 18.95
CA PRO A 45 13.03 4.93 18.91
C PRO A 45 14.41 5.12 19.51
N SER A 46 14.93 4.08 20.18
CA SER A 46 16.31 4.09 20.69
C SER A 46 17.33 3.97 19.57
N ASP A 47 16.95 3.26 18.50
CA ASP A 47 17.83 2.90 17.39
C ASP A 47 17.09 3.02 16.05
N LEU A 48 17.78 3.58 15.03
CA LEU A 48 17.33 3.53 13.65
C LEU A 48 18.27 2.63 12.85
N ILE A 49 17.70 1.61 12.23
CA ILE A 49 18.38 0.68 11.34
C ILE A 49 18.05 1.06 9.90
N ASP A 50 18.98 1.72 9.23
CA ASP A 50 18.81 2.18 7.85
C ASP A 50 19.00 1.02 6.87
N ILE A 51 17.92 0.70 6.15
CA ILE A 51 17.85 -0.34 5.13
C ILE A 51 17.81 0.22 3.71
N SER A 52 17.83 1.55 3.55
CA SER A 52 17.62 2.22 2.26
C SER A 52 18.72 1.95 1.23
N GLN A 53 19.87 1.44 1.65
CA GLN A 53 21.03 1.19 0.80
C GLN A 53 21.43 -0.29 0.73
N ILE A 54 20.51 -1.18 1.07
CA ILE A 54 20.72 -2.62 0.87
C ILE A 54 20.38 -2.93 -0.60
N ASP A 55 21.39 -3.20 -1.42
CA ASP A 55 21.24 -3.42 -2.87
C ASP A 55 20.20 -4.47 -3.22
N SER A 56 20.14 -5.58 -2.46
CA SER A 56 19.17 -6.65 -2.67
C SER A 56 17.72 -6.26 -2.37
N MET A 57 17.47 -5.12 -1.75
CA MET A 57 16.14 -4.62 -1.42
C MET A 57 15.62 -3.57 -2.43
N THR A 58 16.35 -3.27 -3.50
CA THR A 58 15.93 -2.36 -4.57
C THR A 58 15.81 -3.11 -5.88
N GLY A 59 14.85 -2.71 -6.71
CA GLY A 59 14.68 -3.23 -8.06
C GLY A 59 13.34 -3.92 -8.30
N ILE A 60 13.08 -4.18 -9.57
CA ILE A 60 11.82 -4.71 -10.09
C ILE A 60 12.16 -5.89 -10.99
N ARG A 61 11.43 -7.00 -10.85
CA ARG A 61 11.53 -8.17 -11.71
C ARG A 61 10.15 -8.58 -12.18
N VAL A 62 10.03 -8.88 -13.46
CA VAL A 62 8.79 -9.30 -14.11
C VAL A 62 8.94 -10.73 -14.62
N THR A 63 7.90 -11.53 -14.40
CA THR A 63 7.67 -12.82 -15.05
C THR A 63 6.42 -12.75 -15.92
N ASP A 64 6.01 -13.85 -16.54
CA ASP A 64 4.79 -13.86 -17.36
C ASP A 64 3.50 -13.60 -16.58
N SER A 65 3.45 -13.98 -15.31
CA SER A 65 2.25 -13.90 -14.47
C SER A 65 2.37 -13.00 -13.23
N GLU A 66 3.59 -12.57 -12.89
CA GLU A 66 3.86 -11.86 -11.64
C GLU A 66 4.87 -10.73 -11.84
N ILE A 67 4.78 -9.70 -11.01
CA ILE A 67 5.82 -8.70 -10.80
C ILE A 67 6.28 -8.74 -9.36
N ILE A 68 7.59 -8.72 -9.14
CA ILE A 68 8.21 -8.68 -7.82
C ILE A 68 8.95 -7.35 -7.70
N ILE A 69 8.56 -6.55 -6.70
CA ILE A 69 9.14 -5.24 -6.40
C ILE A 69 9.80 -5.33 -5.04
N ASN A 70 11.11 -5.13 -5.00
CA ASN A 70 11.87 -5.15 -3.76
C ASN A 70 11.49 -3.93 -2.89
N ALA A 71 11.47 -4.12 -1.56
CA ALA A 71 10.80 -3.23 -0.62
C ALA A 71 11.36 -1.80 -0.55
N SER A 72 12.67 -1.61 -0.80
CA SER A 72 13.31 -0.30 -0.82
C SER A 72 13.21 0.43 -2.15
N THR A 73 12.52 -0.15 -3.17
CA THR A 73 12.23 0.53 -4.43
C THR A 73 11.34 1.74 -4.17
N THR A 74 11.76 2.90 -4.65
CA THR A 74 11.06 4.17 -4.40
C THR A 74 9.78 4.28 -5.23
N HIS A 75 8.84 5.12 -4.80
CA HIS A 75 7.63 5.40 -5.56
C HIS A 75 7.95 5.95 -6.96
N ASP A 76 9.02 6.75 -7.05
CA ASP A 76 9.46 7.31 -8.34
C ASP A 76 9.98 6.22 -9.28
N GLU A 77 10.77 5.27 -8.77
CA GLU A 77 11.24 4.12 -9.57
C GLU A 77 10.07 3.25 -10.03
N VAL A 78 9.08 2.97 -9.17
CA VAL A 78 7.88 2.22 -9.55
C VAL A 78 7.09 2.96 -10.64
N ALA A 79 6.89 4.28 -10.46
CA ALA A 79 6.13 5.10 -11.39
C ALA A 79 6.77 5.20 -12.78
N ASN A 80 8.11 5.25 -12.84
CA ASN A 80 8.85 5.44 -14.09
C ASN A 80 9.38 4.14 -14.68
N SER A 81 9.16 2.97 -14.07
CA SER A 81 9.59 1.69 -14.61
C SER A 81 8.81 1.32 -15.87
N LEU A 82 9.52 1.14 -16.98
CA LEU A 82 8.93 0.68 -18.25
C LEU A 82 8.32 -0.72 -18.13
N GLU A 83 8.88 -1.57 -17.27
CA GLU A 83 8.36 -2.91 -17.02
C GLU A 83 7.03 -2.85 -16.28
N VAL A 84 6.91 -2.00 -15.23
CA VAL A 84 5.64 -1.77 -14.52
C VAL A 84 4.59 -1.19 -15.47
N GLN A 85 4.95 -0.18 -16.24
CA GLN A 85 4.05 0.45 -17.23
C GLN A 85 3.52 -0.54 -18.25
N ARG A 86 4.33 -1.52 -18.65
CA ARG A 86 3.97 -2.55 -19.63
C ARG A 86 3.02 -3.61 -19.05
N VAL A 87 3.24 -4.08 -17.81
CA VAL A 87 2.51 -5.24 -17.27
C VAL A 87 1.39 -4.86 -16.30
N ILE A 88 1.56 -3.81 -15.50
CA ILE A 88 0.56 -3.29 -14.57
C ILE A 88 0.53 -1.76 -14.64
N PRO A 89 0.07 -1.14 -15.75
CA PRO A 89 0.12 0.33 -15.93
C PRO A 89 -0.55 1.10 -14.78
N VAL A 90 -1.62 0.56 -14.21
CA VAL A 90 -2.30 1.16 -13.06
C VAL A 90 -1.41 1.30 -11.82
N LEU A 91 -0.42 0.43 -11.64
CA LEU A 91 0.53 0.52 -10.53
C LEU A 91 1.50 1.69 -10.73
N SER A 92 1.97 1.92 -11.96
CA SER A 92 2.77 3.09 -12.32
C SER A 92 2.00 4.39 -12.07
N ASP A 93 0.75 4.45 -12.53
CA ASP A 93 -0.13 5.62 -12.33
C ASP A 93 -0.39 5.87 -10.83
N LEU A 94 -0.67 4.80 -10.06
CA LEU A 94 -0.88 4.89 -8.62
C LEU A 94 0.36 5.46 -7.93
N ALA A 95 1.54 4.88 -8.20
CA ALA A 95 2.81 5.33 -7.60
C ALA A 95 3.13 6.79 -7.96
N GLY A 96 2.89 7.19 -9.21
CA GLY A 96 3.06 8.56 -9.69
C GLY A 96 2.14 9.60 -9.04
N ASN A 97 1.05 9.15 -8.43
CA ASN A 97 0.07 9.98 -7.72
C ASN A 97 0.22 9.97 -6.19
N ILE A 98 1.26 9.36 -5.64
CA ILE A 98 1.58 9.42 -4.20
C ILE A 98 2.32 10.73 -3.89
N GLY A 99 1.80 11.49 -2.93
CA GLY A 99 2.46 12.68 -2.41
C GLY A 99 2.90 13.68 -3.48
N ASP A 100 4.08 14.25 -3.28
CA ASP A 100 4.76 15.12 -4.23
C ASP A 100 6.07 14.47 -4.76
N PRO A 101 6.78 15.07 -5.71
CA PRO A 101 8.02 14.50 -6.25
C PRO A 101 9.10 14.26 -5.17
N ALA A 102 9.20 15.10 -4.14
CA ALA A 102 10.20 14.92 -3.07
C ALA A 102 9.86 13.69 -2.21
N VAL A 103 8.58 13.46 -1.94
CA VAL A 103 8.10 12.24 -1.26
C VAL A 103 8.39 11.02 -2.12
N ARG A 104 8.04 11.06 -3.41
CA ARG A 104 8.23 9.90 -4.30
C ARG A 104 9.69 9.51 -4.51
N ALA A 105 10.58 10.49 -4.57
CA ALA A 105 12.03 10.26 -4.71
C ALA A 105 12.66 9.53 -3.51
N ARG A 106 11.97 9.45 -2.37
CA ARG A 106 12.49 8.84 -1.14
C ARG A 106 11.59 7.75 -0.57
N GLY A 107 10.28 7.97 -0.55
CA GLY A 107 9.31 7.00 -0.05
C GLY A 107 9.33 5.71 -0.86
N THR A 108 9.22 4.56 -0.20
CA THR A 108 9.36 3.24 -0.79
C THR A 108 8.07 2.44 -0.70
N ILE A 109 7.89 1.49 -1.62
CA ILE A 109 6.72 0.61 -1.60
C ILE A 109 6.66 -0.19 -0.30
N GLY A 110 7.77 -0.80 0.14
CA GLY A 110 7.81 -1.57 1.39
C GLY A 110 7.54 -0.71 2.61
N GLY A 111 8.08 0.52 2.66
CA GLY A 111 7.81 1.46 3.75
C GLY A 111 6.34 1.86 3.84
N SER A 112 5.67 2.07 2.71
CA SER A 112 4.23 2.37 2.66
C SER A 112 3.38 1.18 3.12
N VAL A 113 3.71 -0.03 2.66
CA VAL A 113 2.98 -1.26 3.03
C VAL A 113 3.18 -1.60 4.50
N ALA A 114 4.41 -1.51 5.03
CA ALA A 114 4.70 -1.76 6.44
C ALA A 114 4.04 -0.73 7.37
N ASN A 115 3.94 0.54 6.95
CA ASN A 115 3.29 1.59 7.74
C ASN A 115 1.78 1.44 7.82
N ASN A 116 1.15 0.80 6.84
CA ASN A 116 -0.30 0.58 6.74
C ASN A 116 -1.14 1.80 7.15
N ASP A 117 -0.80 2.97 6.60
CA ASP A 117 -1.66 4.14 6.78
C ASP A 117 -3.03 3.86 6.13
N PRO A 118 -4.17 4.07 6.84
CA PRO A 118 -5.49 3.80 6.30
C PRO A 118 -5.83 4.55 5.01
N ALA A 119 -5.11 5.63 4.72
CA ALA A 119 -5.27 6.44 3.51
C ALA A 119 -4.18 6.20 2.45
N ALA A 120 -3.27 5.24 2.66
CA ALA A 120 -2.25 4.88 1.69
C ALA A 120 -2.84 4.17 0.47
N ASP A 121 -2.21 4.36 -0.69
CA ASP A 121 -2.69 3.81 -1.97
C ASP A 121 -2.29 2.33 -2.16
N TYR A 122 -1.04 1.94 -1.82
CA TYR A 122 -0.54 0.59 -2.05
C TYR A 122 -1.31 -0.54 -1.36
N PRO A 123 -1.85 -0.40 -0.14
CA PRO A 123 -2.65 -1.48 0.45
C PRO A 123 -3.82 -1.91 -0.43
N ALA A 124 -4.47 -0.96 -1.13
CA ALA A 124 -5.57 -1.30 -2.03
C ALA A 124 -5.11 -2.16 -3.22
N ILE A 125 -3.97 -1.86 -3.85
CA ILE A 125 -3.47 -2.67 -4.96
C ILE A 125 -2.91 -4.02 -4.47
N CYS A 126 -2.35 -4.07 -3.26
CA CYS A 126 -1.92 -5.35 -2.66
C CYS A 126 -3.10 -6.31 -2.45
N LEU A 127 -4.20 -5.84 -1.88
CA LEU A 127 -5.42 -6.65 -1.76
C LEU A 127 -6.04 -6.97 -3.13
N GLY A 128 -6.07 -5.98 -4.02
CA GLY A 128 -6.70 -6.09 -5.33
C GLY A 128 -5.97 -6.98 -6.32
N LEU A 129 -4.68 -7.25 -6.11
CA LEU A 129 -3.87 -8.15 -6.94
C LEU A 129 -3.45 -9.44 -6.19
N ASP A 130 -4.12 -9.77 -5.07
CA ASP A 130 -3.78 -10.93 -4.24
C ASP A 130 -2.27 -11.02 -3.97
N ALA A 131 -1.67 -9.90 -3.53
CA ALA A 131 -0.23 -9.79 -3.33
C ALA A 131 0.29 -10.78 -2.27
N THR A 132 1.54 -11.21 -2.46
CA THR A 132 2.33 -11.87 -1.42
C THR A 132 3.35 -10.88 -0.88
N ILE A 133 3.33 -10.61 0.40
CA ILE A 133 4.32 -9.83 1.12
C ILE A 133 5.44 -10.77 1.54
N ILE A 134 6.63 -10.57 0.98
CA ILE A 134 7.81 -11.40 1.25
C ILE A 134 8.64 -10.70 2.31
N THR A 135 8.83 -11.36 3.43
CA THR A 135 9.66 -10.86 4.53
C THR A 135 10.97 -11.64 4.63
N ASN A 136 11.83 -11.26 5.55
CA ASN A 136 13.04 -12.01 5.87
C ASN A 136 12.75 -13.36 6.57
N LEU A 137 11.52 -13.57 7.06
CA LEU A 137 11.13 -14.77 7.80
C LEU A 137 10.14 -15.66 7.05
N ARG A 138 9.21 -15.07 6.27
CA ARG A 138 8.08 -15.81 5.67
C ARG A 138 7.45 -15.05 4.50
N GLU A 139 6.53 -15.73 3.82
CA GLU A 139 5.62 -15.13 2.85
C GLU A 139 4.22 -14.99 3.48
N ILE A 140 3.57 -13.84 3.30
CA ILE A 140 2.27 -13.53 3.88
C ILE A 140 1.34 -13.06 2.77
N ASN A 141 0.14 -13.62 2.66
CA ASN A 141 -0.86 -13.11 1.73
C ASN A 141 -1.37 -11.74 2.18
N ALA A 142 -1.62 -10.82 1.25
CA ALA A 142 -2.10 -9.48 1.56
C ALA A 142 -3.41 -9.47 2.35
N ASN A 143 -4.29 -10.49 2.17
CA ASN A 143 -5.53 -10.60 2.95
C ASN A 143 -5.29 -10.89 4.44
N ASP A 144 -4.13 -11.45 4.79
CA ASP A 144 -3.74 -11.79 6.16
C ASP A 144 -2.69 -10.82 6.72
N PHE A 145 -2.31 -9.80 5.93
CA PHE A 145 -1.23 -8.87 6.27
C PHE A 145 -1.72 -7.59 6.95
N PHE A 146 -2.79 -6.98 6.43
CA PHE A 146 -3.33 -5.71 6.94
C PHE A 146 -4.35 -5.96 8.04
N GLU A 147 -4.03 -5.62 9.29
CA GLU A 147 -4.88 -5.93 10.45
C GLU A 147 -5.76 -4.76 10.86
N SER A 148 -5.18 -3.59 11.07
CA SER A 148 -5.88 -2.38 11.52
C SER A 148 -5.09 -1.13 11.10
N PHE A 149 -5.51 0.06 11.56
CA PHE A 149 -4.81 1.32 11.31
C PHE A 149 -3.38 1.26 11.85
N PHE A 150 -2.41 1.41 10.96
CA PHE A 150 -0.99 1.36 11.29
C PHE A 150 -0.54 0.03 11.93
N GLU A 151 -1.33 -1.04 11.77
CA GLU A 151 -1.04 -2.38 12.27
C GLU A 151 -1.03 -3.39 11.13
N THR A 152 -0.03 -4.25 11.14
CA THR A 152 0.17 -5.34 10.19
C THR A 152 0.56 -6.60 10.95
N SER A 153 0.52 -7.77 10.30
CA SER A 153 0.94 -9.04 10.88
C SER A 153 2.47 -9.19 11.03
N LEU A 154 3.26 -8.14 10.73
CA LEU A 154 4.72 -8.16 10.94
C LEU A 154 5.06 -8.29 12.43
N GLN A 155 6.05 -9.14 12.72
CA GLN A 155 6.67 -9.20 14.04
C GLN A 155 7.61 -8.00 14.23
N ASP A 156 7.99 -7.71 15.48
CA ASP A 156 8.82 -6.53 15.83
C ASP A 156 10.18 -6.50 15.11
N ASP A 157 10.74 -7.68 14.81
CA ASP A 157 12.01 -7.86 14.13
C ASP A 157 11.86 -8.25 12.64
N GLU A 158 10.64 -8.36 12.15
CA GLU A 158 10.33 -8.78 10.78
C GLU A 158 10.45 -7.61 9.80
N LEU A 159 11.07 -7.86 8.65
CA LEU A 159 11.38 -6.87 7.63
C LEU A 159 10.79 -7.29 6.28
N ILE A 160 9.99 -6.43 5.65
CA ILE A 160 9.56 -6.65 4.26
C ILE A 160 10.78 -6.56 3.34
N VAL A 161 11.01 -7.59 2.55
CA VAL A 161 12.08 -7.68 1.56
C VAL A 161 11.57 -7.36 0.15
N ALA A 162 10.38 -7.87 -0.18
CA ALA A 162 9.75 -7.64 -1.48
C ALA A 162 8.22 -7.77 -1.42
N ILE A 163 7.55 -7.25 -2.43
CA ILE A 163 6.12 -7.41 -2.66
C ILE A 163 5.94 -8.06 -4.03
N LYS A 164 5.28 -9.20 -4.07
CA LYS A 164 4.92 -9.94 -5.27
C LYS A 164 3.46 -9.69 -5.60
N LEU A 165 3.17 -9.22 -6.81
CA LEU A 165 1.85 -8.88 -7.31
C LEU A 165 1.52 -9.74 -8.51
N ASN A 166 0.29 -10.26 -8.59
CA ASN A 166 -0.20 -10.94 -9.78
C ASN A 166 -0.50 -9.93 -10.89
N VAL A 167 -0.12 -10.26 -12.12
CA VAL A 167 -0.44 -9.44 -13.29
C VAL A 167 -1.93 -9.60 -13.62
N PRO A 168 -2.74 -8.54 -13.60
CA PRO A 168 -4.16 -8.62 -13.88
C PRO A 168 -4.43 -8.72 -15.39
N ILE A 169 -5.55 -9.32 -15.76
CA ILE A 169 -6.09 -9.26 -17.14
C ILE A 169 -6.43 -7.81 -17.49
N LYS A 170 -7.02 -7.08 -16.54
CA LYS A 170 -7.24 -5.63 -16.58
C LYS A 170 -7.41 -5.09 -15.18
N ALA A 171 -7.05 -3.84 -14.97
CA ALA A 171 -7.23 -3.17 -13.69
C ALA A 171 -7.29 -1.66 -13.82
N ALA A 172 -7.94 -1.01 -12.86
CA ALA A 172 -7.96 0.44 -12.71
C ALA A 172 -7.95 0.84 -11.23
N TYR A 173 -7.38 2.00 -10.96
CA TYR A 173 -7.44 2.66 -9.66
C TYR A 173 -7.98 4.08 -9.81
N LYS A 174 -8.95 4.44 -9.00
CA LYS A 174 -9.47 5.81 -8.94
C LYS A 174 -9.46 6.31 -7.51
N LYS A 175 -8.87 7.47 -7.32
CA LYS A 175 -8.73 8.14 -6.04
C LYS A 175 -9.44 9.48 -6.02
N PHE A 176 -10.14 9.77 -4.92
CA PHE A 176 -10.55 11.11 -4.53
C PHE A 176 -9.52 11.61 -3.50
N PRO A 177 -8.56 12.45 -3.89
CA PRO A 177 -7.47 12.84 -3.02
C PRO A 177 -7.90 13.93 -2.04
N ASN A 178 -7.29 13.94 -0.86
CA ASN A 178 -7.30 15.11 0.02
C ASN A 178 -6.49 16.23 -0.67
N PRO A 179 -7.03 17.43 -0.83
CA PRO A 179 -6.36 18.53 -1.55
C PRO A 179 -5.00 18.93 -0.95
N ALA A 180 -4.84 18.82 0.36
CA ALA A 180 -3.62 19.23 1.06
C ALA A 180 -2.54 18.15 1.04
N SER A 181 -2.88 16.92 1.45
CA SER A 181 -1.91 15.83 1.63
C SER A 181 -1.76 14.94 0.40
N ARG A 182 -2.74 14.95 -0.50
CA ARG A 182 -2.90 14.02 -1.63
C ARG A 182 -3.14 12.55 -1.24
N TYR A 183 -3.26 12.26 0.06
CA TYR A 183 -3.73 10.96 0.52
C TYR A 183 -5.14 10.67 0.03
N ALA A 184 -5.50 9.40 -0.08
CA ALA A 184 -6.84 9.02 -0.49
C ALA A 184 -7.86 9.35 0.61
N MET A 185 -8.78 10.30 0.36
CA MET A 185 -10.01 10.33 1.14
C MET A 185 -10.84 9.07 0.86
N VAL A 186 -10.86 8.65 -0.39
CA VAL A 186 -11.35 7.35 -0.86
C VAL A 186 -10.56 6.96 -2.10
N GLY A 187 -9.99 5.76 -2.10
CA GLY A 187 -9.40 5.13 -3.26
C GLY A 187 -10.08 3.79 -3.53
N VAL A 188 -10.38 3.49 -4.79
CA VAL A 188 -10.97 2.21 -5.20
C VAL A 188 -10.11 1.61 -6.30
N PHE A 189 -9.59 0.43 -6.03
CA PHE A 189 -8.94 -0.42 -7.02
C PHE A 189 -9.90 -1.50 -7.48
N ILE A 190 -9.95 -1.74 -8.78
CA ILE A 190 -10.67 -2.86 -9.41
C ILE A 190 -9.69 -3.61 -10.29
N GLY A 191 -9.62 -4.92 -10.12
CA GLY A 191 -8.81 -5.81 -10.94
C GLY A 191 -9.59 -7.05 -11.35
N ILE A 192 -9.31 -7.56 -12.54
CA ILE A 192 -9.75 -8.87 -13.00
C ILE A 192 -8.52 -9.76 -13.09
N LEU A 193 -8.49 -10.76 -12.25
CA LEU A 193 -7.48 -11.82 -12.20
C LEU A 193 -8.06 -13.09 -12.84
N GLU A 194 -7.23 -14.12 -13.08
CA GLU A 194 -7.72 -15.42 -13.56
C GLU A 194 -8.71 -16.08 -12.60
N ASN A 195 -8.58 -15.82 -11.30
CA ASN A 195 -9.43 -16.37 -10.25
C ASN A 195 -10.60 -15.45 -9.83
N GLY A 196 -10.93 -14.43 -10.63
CA GLY A 196 -12.11 -13.59 -10.43
C GLY A 196 -11.83 -12.10 -10.28
N ALA A 197 -12.90 -11.36 -9.98
CA ALA A 197 -12.83 -9.91 -9.76
C ALA A 197 -12.32 -9.58 -8.36
N ARG A 198 -11.63 -8.46 -8.24
CA ARG A 198 -11.20 -7.88 -6.96
C ARG A 198 -11.59 -6.41 -6.91
N VAL A 199 -12.18 -6.01 -5.78
CA VAL A 199 -12.55 -4.62 -5.51
C VAL A 199 -12.04 -4.27 -4.12
N SER A 200 -10.98 -3.48 -4.04
CA SER A 200 -10.38 -3.05 -2.77
C SER A 200 -10.50 -1.53 -2.59
N ILE A 201 -10.77 -1.13 -1.35
CA ILE A 201 -11.07 0.26 -0.97
C ILE A 201 -10.08 0.69 0.11
N THR A 202 -9.44 1.84 -0.11
CA THR A 202 -8.59 2.51 0.88
C THR A 202 -9.14 3.90 1.22
N GLY A 203 -8.71 4.48 2.33
CA GLY A 203 -9.09 5.82 2.75
C GLY A 203 -10.47 5.91 3.40
N ALA A 204 -11.23 4.84 3.50
CA ALA A 204 -12.62 4.90 3.94
C ALA A 204 -13.00 3.91 5.05
N GLY A 205 -12.36 2.75 5.13
CA GLY A 205 -12.70 1.73 6.11
C GLY A 205 -12.32 2.14 7.54
N ASN A 206 -13.14 1.77 8.50
CA ASN A 206 -12.87 2.01 9.93
C ASN A 206 -11.83 1.07 10.55
N THR A 207 -11.40 0.05 9.81
CA THR A 207 -10.30 -0.87 10.17
C THR A 207 -9.11 -0.79 9.20
N GLY A 208 -9.14 0.11 8.21
CA GLY A 208 -8.12 0.24 7.19
C GLY A 208 -8.62 -0.14 5.79
N VAL A 209 -7.73 -0.68 4.96
CA VAL A 209 -8.05 -1.16 3.62
C VAL A 209 -8.94 -2.42 3.70
N PHE A 210 -9.91 -2.54 2.80
CA PHE A 210 -10.83 -3.68 2.78
C PHE A 210 -11.31 -4.02 1.36
N ARG A 211 -11.91 -5.20 1.19
CA ARG A 211 -12.50 -5.65 -0.07
C ARG A 211 -14.02 -5.58 -0.02
N SER A 212 -14.63 -5.18 -1.15
CA SER A 212 -16.09 -5.21 -1.32
C SER A 212 -16.51 -6.47 -2.07
N LEU A 213 -16.76 -7.54 -1.32
CA LEU A 213 -17.12 -8.84 -1.87
C LEU A 213 -18.42 -8.80 -2.71
N ASP A 214 -19.34 -7.91 -2.37
CA ASP A 214 -20.60 -7.76 -3.14
C ASP A 214 -20.35 -7.13 -4.51
N MET A 215 -19.45 -6.12 -4.59
CA MET A 215 -19.04 -5.56 -5.88
C MET A 215 -18.26 -6.57 -6.71
N GLU A 216 -17.37 -7.37 -6.09
CA GLU A 216 -16.64 -8.44 -6.77
C GLU A 216 -17.58 -9.44 -7.42
N LYS A 217 -18.51 -10.01 -6.65
CA LYS A 217 -19.53 -10.95 -7.15
C LYS A 217 -20.39 -10.37 -8.28
N ALA A 218 -20.70 -9.08 -8.20
CA ALA A 218 -21.48 -8.42 -9.25
C ALA A 218 -20.67 -8.27 -10.54
N LEU A 219 -19.40 -7.84 -10.43
CA LEU A 219 -18.50 -7.65 -11.57
C LEU A 219 -18.06 -8.96 -12.24
N GLU A 220 -18.01 -10.06 -11.49
CA GLU A 220 -17.79 -11.40 -12.05
C GLU A 220 -18.93 -11.85 -12.98
N LYS A 221 -20.18 -11.47 -12.67
CA LYS A 221 -21.34 -11.80 -13.47
C LYS A 221 -21.52 -10.87 -14.67
N ASP A 222 -21.32 -9.58 -14.44
CA ASP A 222 -21.46 -8.53 -15.45
C ASP A 222 -20.48 -7.40 -15.14
N PHE A 223 -19.42 -7.31 -15.94
CA PHE A 223 -18.41 -6.25 -15.77
C PHE A 223 -18.92 -4.94 -16.35
N SER A 224 -19.85 -4.32 -15.64
CA SER A 224 -20.46 -3.05 -16.03
C SER A 224 -20.69 -2.11 -14.84
N VAL A 225 -20.83 -0.82 -15.15
CA VAL A 225 -21.22 0.19 -14.16
C VAL A 225 -22.62 -0.11 -13.60
N ALA A 226 -23.51 -0.67 -14.41
CA ALA A 226 -24.88 -1.01 -13.99
C ALA A 226 -24.86 -2.07 -12.86
N ALA A 227 -23.99 -3.07 -12.96
CA ALA A 227 -23.89 -4.16 -11.99
C ALA A 227 -23.60 -3.68 -10.57
N ILE A 228 -22.78 -2.62 -10.43
CA ILE A 228 -22.37 -2.09 -9.10
C ILE A 228 -23.15 -0.84 -8.67
N SER A 229 -24.04 -0.30 -9.52
CA SER A 229 -24.63 1.01 -9.29
C SER A 229 -25.48 1.12 -8.02
N ASN A 230 -26.07 0.02 -7.57
CA ASN A 230 -26.95 -0.04 -6.39
C ASN A 230 -26.27 -0.68 -5.16
N ILE A 231 -25.01 -1.14 -5.29
CA ILE A 231 -24.29 -1.74 -4.17
C ILE A 231 -23.78 -0.62 -3.26
N LYS A 232 -24.09 -0.74 -1.98
CA LYS A 232 -23.67 0.21 -0.94
C LYS A 232 -22.81 -0.51 0.09
N VAL A 233 -21.74 0.14 0.52
CA VAL A 233 -20.96 -0.32 1.67
C VAL A 233 -21.70 0.09 2.94
N PRO A 234 -21.82 -0.81 3.95
CA PRO A 234 -22.47 -0.48 5.21
C PRO A 234 -21.79 0.69 5.92
N LEU A 235 -22.55 1.70 6.38
CA LEU A 235 -21.98 2.88 7.05
C LEU A 235 -21.22 2.53 8.33
N ALA A 236 -21.59 1.44 9.01
CA ALA A 236 -20.89 0.96 10.20
C ALA A 236 -19.42 0.52 9.93
N GLU A 237 -19.08 0.25 8.67
CA GLU A 237 -17.74 -0.13 8.25
C GLU A 237 -16.90 1.08 7.80
N ILE A 238 -17.50 2.27 7.73
CA ILE A 238 -16.88 3.48 7.17
C ILE A 238 -16.51 4.46 8.28
N MET A 239 -15.27 4.95 8.22
CA MET A 239 -14.76 5.96 9.13
C MET A 239 -15.40 7.34 8.92
N SER A 240 -15.48 8.12 9.99
CA SER A 240 -15.86 9.53 9.97
C SER A 240 -14.81 10.35 10.70
N ASP A 241 -14.35 11.44 10.09
CA ASP A 241 -13.35 12.34 10.64
C ASP A 241 -13.61 13.81 10.22
N LEU A 242 -12.67 14.70 10.53
CA LEU A 242 -12.77 16.14 10.16
C LEU A 242 -12.75 16.38 8.64
N HIS A 243 -12.34 15.38 7.83
CA HIS A 243 -12.24 15.52 6.36
C HIS A 243 -13.51 15.03 5.64
N GLY A 244 -14.30 14.15 6.27
CA GLY A 244 -15.53 13.65 5.68
C GLY A 244 -16.32 12.72 6.58
N SER A 245 -17.66 12.80 6.49
CA SER A 245 -18.56 11.88 7.19
C SER A 245 -18.54 10.48 6.55
N ALA A 246 -19.03 9.47 7.29
CA ALA A 246 -19.19 8.11 6.79
C ALA A 246 -20.09 8.06 5.53
N GLU A 247 -21.18 8.84 5.52
CA GLU A 247 -22.09 8.92 4.38
C GLU A 247 -21.40 9.47 3.13
N TYR A 248 -20.57 10.52 3.31
CA TYR A 248 -19.82 11.11 2.22
C TYR A 248 -18.78 10.14 1.64
N ARG A 249 -18.03 9.46 2.51
CA ARG A 249 -17.06 8.45 2.07
C ARG A 249 -17.74 7.26 1.40
N ALA A 250 -18.87 6.77 1.93
CA ALA A 250 -19.65 5.69 1.32
C ALA A 250 -20.18 6.11 -0.07
N HIS A 251 -20.62 7.37 -0.23
CA HIS A 251 -21.00 7.91 -1.54
C HIS A 251 -19.80 7.93 -2.50
N LEU A 252 -18.63 8.42 -2.05
CA LEU A 252 -17.42 8.47 -2.87
C LEU A 252 -16.93 7.09 -3.28
N ILE A 253 -17.06 6.06 -2.44
CA ILE A 253 -16.75 4.67 -2.83
C ILE A 253 -17.54 4.29 -4.10
N GLY A 254 -18.84 4.50 -4.10
CA GLY A 254 -19.69 4.21 -5.27
C GLY A 254 -19.30 5.01 -6.52
N VAL A 255 -18.90 6.29 -6.35
CA VAL A 255 -18.45 7.14 -7.46
C VAL A 255 -17.09 6.65 -8.00
N MET A 256 -16.13 6.38 -7.13
CA MET A 256 -14.80 5.92 -7.55
C MET A 256 -14.83 4.52 -8.16
N ALA A 257 -15.65 3.61 -7.62
CA ALA A 257 -15.87 2.28 -8.19
C ALA A 257 -16.40 2.36 -9.63
N LYS A 258 -17.43 3.18 -9.88
CA LYS A 258 -17.97 3.39 -11.23
C LYS A 258 -16.91 3.96 -12.19
N ARG A 259 -16.12 4.94 -11.73
CA ARG A 259 -15.04 5.51 -12.53
C ARG A 259 -13.93 4.49 -12.81
N ALA A 260 -13.63 3.60 -11.87
CA ALA A 260 -12.64 2.54 -12.05
C ALA A 260 -13.14 1.52 -13.10
N VAL A 261 -14.39 1.06 -13.02
CA VAL A 261 -14.98 0.17 -14.05
C VAL A 261 -14.93 0.78 -15.45
N MET A 262 -15.22 2.10 -15.58
CA MET A 262 -15.16 2.79 -16.88
C MET A 262 -13.73 2.94 -17.42
N SER A 263 -12.71 2.77 -16.59
CA SER A 263 -11.30 2.95 -16.96
C SER A 263 -10.54 1.62 -17.13
N CYS A 264 -11.16 0.49 -16.80
CA CYS A 264 -10.67 -0.86 -17.10
C CYS A 264 -10.97 -1.23 -18.57
#